data_1fcc5911942ba507befe1e1d3b5ff92e
#
_entry.id   1fcc5911942ba507befe1e1d3b5ff92e
#
_cell.length_a   1.000
_cell.length_b   1.000
_cell.length_c   1.000
_cell.angle_alpha   90.00
_cell.angle_beta   90.00
_cell.angle_gamma   90.00
#
_symmetry.space_group_name_H-M   'P 1'
#
loop_
_entity.id
_entity.type
_entity.pdbx_description
1 polymer ?
#
loop_
_entity_poly.entity_id
_entity_poly.type
_entity_poly.pdbx_seq_one_letter_code
_entity_poly.pdbx_strand_id
1 'polypeptide(L)'
;MRIYDGSPRQNYEEVLRSVGAFLDQRGMREVMVVEAPDGFVVQGIVVENSTSGAWSEHLGQQTKDTFTFLDDDIARFMEEGHARRDNEQRAVTWGQAGYYEQAFRVVGRYVDEQKPADIFFFEQDGAFVLRLLMRPQTGRRHVIAEFTREEVEAMIAQARDFRGERTKTQPGA
;
A
#
# COMPACT_ATOMS: atom_id res chain seq x y z
N MET A 1 -13.28 8.02 2.07
CA MET A 1 -13.43 7.42 0.72
C MET A 1 -14.45 6.28 0.78
N ARG A 2 -15.32 6.15 -0.21
CA ARG A 2 -16.40 5.15 -0.18
C ARG A 2 -16.06 3.98 -1.11
N ILE A 3 -15.09 3.19 -0.73
CA ILE A 3 -14.57 2.10 -1.58
C ILE A 3 -15.61 1.02 -1.90
N TYR A 4 -16.57 0.79 -0.99
CA TYR A 4 -17.60 -0.23 -1.19
C TYR A 4 -18.97 0.34 -1.60
N ASP A 5 -19.00 1.52 -2.17
CA ASP A 5 -20.22 2.26 -2.49
C ASP A 5 -20.71 2.04 -3.92
N GLY A 6 -20.57 0.82 -4.41
CA GLY A 6 -21.07 0.44 -5.73
C GLY A 6 -20.17 0.81 -6.90
N SER A 7 -18.97 1.33 -6.66
CA SER A 7 -17.99 1.52 -7.73
C SER A 7 -17.20 0.21 -7.93
N PRO A 8 -17.37 -0.49 -9.06
CA PRO A 8 -16.77 -1.82 -9.25
C PRO A 8 -15.25 -1.80 -9.48
N ARG A 9 -14.63 -0.64 -9.46
CA ARG A 9 -13.21 -0.47 -9.82
C ARG A 9 -12.31 0.00 -8.69
N GLN A 10 -12.89 0.37 -7.55
CA GLN A 10 -12.11 0.86 -6.42
C GLN A 10 -12.18 -0.13 -5.27
N ASN A 11 -11.06 -0.75 -4.98
CA ASN A 11 -10.86 -1.56 -3.79
C ASN A 11 -9.58 -1.11 -3.10
N TYR A 12 -9.40 -1.50 -1.86
CA TYR A 12 -8.20 -1.12 -1.11
C TYR A 12 -6.92 -1.71 -1.71
N GLU A 13 -6.98 -2.90 -2.29
CA GLU A 13 -5.82 -3.52 -2.94
C GLU A 13 -5.22 -2.59 -4.01
N GLU A 14 -6.05 -2.07 -4.90
CA GLU A 14 -5.58 -1.23 -6.01
C GLU A 14 -5.28 0.21 -5.57
N VAL A 15 -6.11 0.76 -4.71
CA VAL A 15 -5.91 2.12 -4.20
C VAL A 15 -4.63 2.21 -3.38
N LEU A 16 -4.44 1.32 -2.42
CA LEU A 16 -3.24 1.31 -1.58
C LEU A 16 -1.98 0.96 -2.38
N ARG A 17 -2.09 0.09 -3.36
CA ARG A 17 -0.99 -0.18 -4.29
C ARG A 17 -0.51 1.10 -4.98
N SER A 18 -1.44 1.91 -5.44
CA SER A 18 -1.12 3.19 -6.11
C SER A 18 -0.47 4.19 -5.16
N VAL A 19 -0.96 4.26 -3.93
CA VAL A 19 -0.34 5.07 -2.88
C VAL A 19 1.07 4.57 -2.57
N GLY A 20 1.24 3.26 -2.42
CA GLY A 20 2.54 2.64 -2.17
C GLY A 20 3.55 2.91 -3.28
N ALA A 21 3.13 2.87 -4.54
CA ALA A 21 3.98 3.22 -5.68
C ALA A 21 4.48 4.67 -5.61
N PHE A 22 3.61 5.59 -5.21
CA PHE A 22 4.01 6.97 -4.97
C PHE A 22 5.07 7.10 -3.87
N LEU A 23 4.91 6.35 -2.78
CA LEU A 23 5.86 6.35 -1.67
C LEU A 23 7.22 5.79 -2.09
N ASP A 24 7.24 4.75 -2.91
CA ASP A 24 8.48 4.21 -3.48
C ASP A 24 9.22 5.26 -4.32
N GLN A 25 8.51 6.01 -5.13
CA GLN A 25 9.09 7.07 -5.95
C GLN A 25 9.66 8.21 -5.12
N ARG A 26 9.05 8.51 -3.99
CA ARG A 26 9.50 9.57 -3.08
C ARG A 26 10.56 9.12 -2.09
N GLY A 27 10.84 7.83 -2.01
CA GLY A 27 11.77 7.31 -1.01
C GLY A 27 11.31 7.51 0.43
N MET A 28 10.00 7.47 0.65
CA MET A 28 9.42 7.65 1.98
C MET A 28 9.56 6.40 2.82
N ARG A 29 9.72 6.60 4.12
CA ARG A 29 9.80 5.54 5.13
C ARG A 29 9.00 5.92 6.37
N GLU A 30 8.78 4.94 7.25
CA GLU A 30 8.00 5.11 8.48
C GLU A 30 6.66 5.79 8.21
N VAL A 31 5.88 5.14 7.38
CA VAL A 31 4.69 5.73 6.79
C VAL A 31 3.47 5.52 7.69
N MET A 32 2.67 6.56 7.82
CA MET A 32 1.36 6.53 8.48
C MET A 32 0.30 6.88 7.43
N VAL A 33 -0.75 6.08 7.36
CA VAL A 33 -1.86 6.27 6.42
C VAL A 33 -3.17 6.35 7.18
N VAL A 34 -3.91 7.42 6.96
CA VAL A 34 -5.23 7.66 7.54
C VAL A 34 -6.24 7.86 6.42
N GLU A 35 -7.29 7.07 6.43
CA GLU A 35 -8.41 7.28 5.51
C GLU A 35 -9.23 8.48 5.97
N ALA A 36 -9.52 9.37 5.02
CA ALA A 36 -10.39 10.53 5.17
C ALA A 36 -11.68 10.31 4.34
N PRO A 37 -12.75 11.08 4.58
CA PRO A 37 -14.01 10.90 3.84
C PRO A 37 -13.87 10.97 2.32
N ASP A 38 -12.89 11.72 1.82
CA ASP A 38 -12.67 12.01 0.41
C ASP A 38 -11.29 11.58 -0.11
N GLY A 39 -10.58 10.73 0.63
CA GLY A 39 -9.26 10.25 0.21
C GLY A 39 -8.43 9.70 1.34
N PHE A 40 -7.11 9.92 1.24
CA PHE A 40 -6.15 9.46 2.24
C PHE A 40 -5.16 10.57 2.61
N VAL A 41 -4.79 10.60 3.87
CA VAL A 41 -3.67 11.42 4.36
C VAL A 41 -2.51 10.47 4.65
N VAL A 42 -1.37 10.75 4.03
CA VAL A 42 -0.16 9.93 4.18
C VAL A 42 0.94 10.81 4.73
N GLN A 43 1.57 10.36 5.79
CA GLN A 43 2.71 11.01 6.41
C GLN A 43 3.87 10.04 6.49
N GLY A 44 5.06 10.50 6.19
CA GLY A 44 6.25 9.68 6.28
C GLY A 44 7.51 10.52 6.36
N ILE A 45 8.63 9.85 6.48
CA ILE A 45 9.96 10.46 6.51
C ILE A 45 10.58 10.34 5.13
N VAL A 46 10.97 11.46 4.54
CA VAL A 46 11.77 11.49 3.33
C VAL A 46 13.21 11.68 3.75
N VAL A 47 14.07 10.77 3.35
CA VAL A 47 15.51 10.92 3.50
C VAL A 47 16.02 11.61 2.24
N GLU A 48 16.36 12.88 2.34
CA GLU A 48 17.04 13.57 1.24
C GLU A 48 18.41 12.91 1.05
N ASN A 49 18.56 12.22 -0.06
CA ASN A 49 19.85 11.70 -0.47
C ASN A 49 20.80 12.87 -0.70
N SER A 50 21.79 13.00 0.15
CA SER A 50 23.04 13.56 -0.31
C SER A 50 23.51 12.72 -1.51
N THR A 51 24.07 13.37 -2.48
CA THR A 51 24.51 12.89 -3.79
C THR A 51 25.37 11.63 -3.82
N SER A 52 25.62 10.97 -2.71
CA SER A 52 26.52 9.81 -2.61
C SER A 52 25.81 8.45 -2.62
N GLY A 53 24.49 8.39 -2.68
CA GLY A 53 23.73 7.12 -2.76
C GLY A 53 23.90 6.18 -1.58
N ALA A 54 24.81 6.49 -0.68
CA ALA A 54 24.95 5.77 0.56
C ALA A 54 23.95 6.33 1.56
N TRP A 55 23.28 5.46 2.27
CA TRP A 55 22.72 5.76 3.56
C TRP A 55 23.89 6.21 4.44
N SER A 56 24.37 7.42 4.22
CA SER A 56 25.45 7.90 5.01
C SER A 56 24.93 8.10 6.41
N GLU A 57 25.66 7.63 7.34
CA GLU A 57 25.52 7.88 8.77
C GLU A 57 25.46 9.38 9.08
N HIS A 58 25.78 10.20 8.11
CA HIS A 58 25.52 11.62 8.09
C HIS A 58 24.13 11.84 7.53
N LEU A 59 23.21 11.40 8.27
CA LEU A 59 21.93 11.99 8.52
C LEU A 59 21.63 13.07 7.48
N GLY A 60 21.31 12.61 6.26
CA GLY A 60 20.52 13.42 5.39
C GLY A 60 19.37 13.94 6.24
N GLN A 61 19.05 15.18 6.12
CA GLN A 61 17.99 15.79 6.89
C GLN A 61 16.75 14.95 6.70
N GLN A 62 16.33 14.26 7.75
CA GLN A 62 15.07 13.56 7.76
C GLN A 62 13.96 14.59 7.78
N THR A 63 13.32 14.77 6.66
CA THR A 63 12.19 15.68 6.55
C THR A 63 10.90 14.88 6.62
N LYS A 64 10.05 15.27 7.53
CA LYS A 64 8.71 14.70 7.64
C LYS A 64 7.81 15.37 6.61
N ASP A 65 7.30 14.59 5.67
CA ASP A 65 6.36 15.07 4.66
C ASP A 65 4.97 14.50 4.87
N THR A 66 3.98 15.31 4.55
CA THR A 66 2.56 14.94 4.60
C THR A 66 1.92 15.19 3.24
N PHE A 67 1.25 14.17 2.73
CA PHE A 67 0.52 14.25 1.47
C PHE A 67 -0.95 13.95 1.70
N THR A 68 -1.81 14.71 1.05
CA THR A 68 -3.25 14.46 1.02
C THR A 68 -3.62 14.01 -0.39
N PHE A 69 -4.15 12.79 -0.50
CA PHE A 69 -4.62 12.23 -1.76
C PHE A 69 -6.14 12.27 -1.77
N LEU A 70 -6.69 13.12 -2.63
CA LEU A 70 -8.13 13.16 -2.89
C LEU A 70 -8.52 12.07 -3.91
N ASP A 71 -9.79 11.81 -4.03
CA ASP A 71 -10.31 10.78 -4.94
C ASP A 71 -9.81 10.96 -6.39
N ASP A 72 -9.73 12.19 -6.86
CA ASP A 72 -9.22 12.49 -8.20
C ASP A 72 -7.73 12.19 -8.36
N ASP A 73 -6.93 12.47 -7.32
CA ASP A 73 -5.51 12.14 -7.31
C ASP A 73 -5.31 10.62 -7.37
N ILE A 74 -6.09 9.89 -6.59
CA ILE A 74 -6.05 8.43 -6.53
C ILE A 74 -6.44 7.85 -7.89
N ALA A 75 -7.49 8.33 -8.50
CA ALA A 75 -7.93 7.89 -9.83
C ALA A 75 -6.82 8.08 -10.87
N ARG A 76 -6.16 9.22 -10.85
CA ARG A 76 -5.02 9.52 -11.72
C ARG A 76 -3.84 8.59 -11.47
N PHE A 77 -3.46 8.35 -10.20
CA PHE A 77 -2.37 7.44 -9.85
C PHE A 77 -2.68 6.01 -10.24
N MET A 78 -3.92 5.57 -10.12
CA MET A 78 -4.34 4.24 -10.56
C MET A 78 -4.20 4.09 -12.08
N GLU A 79 -4.61 5.09 -12.84
CA GLU A 79 -4.49 5.09 -14.30
C GLU A 79 -3.02 5.08 -14.73
N GLU A 80 -2.19 5.95 -14.17
CA GLU A 80 -0.74 5.96 -14.40
C GLU A 80 -0.08 4.65 -14.01
N GLY A 81 -0.49 4.07 -12.90
CA GLY A 81 -0.01 2.78 -12.42
C GLY A 81 -0.33 1.66 -13.40
N HIS A 82 -1.54 1.60 -13.91
CA HIS A 82 -1.93 0.61 -14.92
C HIS A 82 -1.12 0.73 -16.20
N ALA A 83 -0.85 1.95 -16.65
CA ALA A 83 -0.05 2.20 -17.86
C ALA A 83 1.42 1.77 -17.71
N ARG A 84 1.98 1.85 -16.49
CA ARG A 84 3.39 1.50 -16.21
C ARG A 84 3.60 0.05 -15.81
N ARG A 85 2.55 -0.68 -15.49
CA ARG A 85 2.65 -2.07 -15.05
C ARG A 85 2.97 -2.96 -16.23
N ASP A 86 4.24 -3.08 -16.54
CA ASP A 86 4.71 -4.29 -17.19
C ASP A 86 4.36 -5.48 -16.31
N ASN A 87 4.00 -6.59 -16.92
CA ASN A 87 3.51 -7.80 -16.27
C ASN A 87 4.50 -8.45 -15.28
N GLU A 88 5.61 -7.79 -14.97
CA GLU A 88 6.63 -8.27 -14.06
C GLU A 88 6.28 -7.96 -12.61
N GLN A 89 5.55 -8.85 -12.01
CA GLN A 89 5.41 -8.86 -10.55
C GLN A 89 6.64 -9.51 -9.95
N ARG A 90 7.60 -8.70 -9.56
CA ARG A 90 8.77 -9.18 -8.85
C ARG A 90 8.44 -9.38 -7.38
N ALA A 91 8.88 -10.50 -6.82
CA ALA A 91 8.93 -10.65 -5.39
C ALA A 91 9.95 -9.64 -4.87
N VAL A 92 9.50 -8.73 -4.00
CA VAL A 92 10.35 -7.71 -3.39
C VAL A 92 10.44 -7.94 -1.90
N THR A 93 11.61 -7.63 -1.34
CA THR A 93 11.84 -7.63 0.09
C THR A 93 12.04 -6.20 0.57
N TRP A 94 11.95 -6.01 1.89
CA TRP A 94 12.11 -4.70 2.48
C TRP A 94 13.48 -4.07 2.13
N GLY A 95 13.46 -2.80 1.78
CA GLY A 95 14.65 -2.06 1.32
C GLY A 95 14.86 -2.11 -0.19
N GLN A 96 14.16 -2.95 -0.92
CA GLN A 96 14.20 -2.96 -2.38
C GLN A 96 13.22 -1.97 -2.99
N ALA A 97 13.54 -1.48 -4.18
CA ALA A 97 12.63 -0.64 -4.93
C ALA A 97 11.31 -1.38 -5.22
N GLY A 98 10.19 -0.70 -5.02
CA GLY A 98 8.87 -1.27 -5.22
C GLY A 98 8.29 -2.01 -4.02
N TYR A 99 8.98 -2.02 -2.89
CA TYR A 99 8.47 -2.69 -1.69
C TYR A 99 7.13 -2.12 -1.23
N TYR A 100 7.00 -0.80 -1.14
CA TYR A 100 5.76 -0.17 -0.66
C TYR A 100 4.60 -0.42 -1.62
N GLU A 101 4.82 -0.41 -2.91
CA GLU A 101 3.79 -0.77 -3.90
C GLU A 101 3.23 -2.16 -3.62
N GLN A 102 4.11 -3.15 -3.44
CA GLN A 102 3.70 -4.53 -3.22
C GLN A 102 3.16 -4.77 -1.82
N ALA A 103 3.78 -4.19 -0.80
CA ALA A 103 3.33 -4.31 0.58
C ALA A 103 1.93 -3.70 0.76
N PHE A 104 1.71 -2.50 0.24
CA PHE A 104 0.42 -1.83 0.31
C PHE A 104 -0.66 -2.60 -0.47
N ARG A 105 -0.28 -3.24 -1.57
CA ARG A 105 -1.19 -4.09 -2.32
C ARG A 105 -1.69 -5.27 -1.48
N VAL A 106 -0.79 -6.02 -0.85
CA VAL A 106 -1.19 -7.21 -0.05
C VAL A 106 -1.89 -6.82 1.24
N VAL A 107 -1.50 -5.72 1.87
CA VAL A 107 -2.22 -5.15 3.01
C VAL A 107 -3.62 -4.72 2.59
N GLY A 108 -3.75 -4.04 1.46
CA GLY A 108 -5.04 -3.64 0.91
C GLY A 108 -5.96 -4.82 0.60
N ARG A 109 -5.39 -5.91 0.13
CA ARG A 109 -6.13 -7.15 -0.09
C ARG A 109 -6.70 -7.73 1.20
N TYR A 110 -5.91 -7.75 2.26
CA TYR A 110 -6.38 -8.14 3.58
C TYR A 110 -7.53 -7.22 4.04
N VAL A 111 -7.37 -5.91 3.86
CA VAL A 111 -8.41 -4.93 4.19
C VAL A 111 -9.71 -5.19 3.42
N ASP A 112 -9.62 -5.50 2.13
CA ASP A 112 -10.79 -5.84 1.31
C ASP A 112 -11.53 -7.07 1.84
N GLU A 113 -10.81 -8.06 2.34
CA GLU A 113 -11.40 -9.25 2.96
C GLU A 113 -12.16 -8.92 4.24
N GLN A 114 -11.72 -7.94 5.00
CA GLN A 114 -12.35 -7.50 6.24
C GLN A 114 -13.53 -6.54 6.01
N LYS A 115 -13.59 -5.83 4.90
CA LYS A 115 -14.63 -4.87 4.53
C LYS A 115 -14.90 -3.80 5.60
N PRO A 116 -13.89 -3.05 6.04
CA PRO A 116 -14.08 -2.02 7.07
C PRO A 116 -14.81 -0.79 6.52
N ALA A 117 -15.26 0.07 7.43
CA ALA A 117 -15.73 1.41 7.09
C ALA A 117 -14.59 2.36 6.80
N ASP A 118 -13.57 2.37 7.67
CA ASP A 118 -12.38 3.19 7.54
C ASP A 118 -11.14 2.44 7.99
N ILE A 119 -9.98 2.86 7.50
CA ILE A 119 -8.69 2.28 7.89
C ILE A 119 -7.72 3.35 8.39
N PHE A 120 -6.88 2.89 9.27
CA PHE A 120 -5.68 3.59 9.71
C PHE A 120 -4.57 2.56 9.82
N PHE A 121 -3.38 2.87 9.32
CA PHE A 121 -2.23 2.00 9.55
C PHE A 121 -0.93 2.79 9.54
N PHE A 122 0.08 2.20 10.16
CA PHE A 122 1.43 2.70 10.08
C PHE A 122 2.41 1.57 9.82
N GLU A 123 3.51 1.93 9.21
CA GLU A 123 4.59 1.04 8.84
C GLU A 123 5.85 1.48 9.55
N GLN A 124 6.63 0.51 10.04
CA GLN A 124 7.95 0.71 10.58
C GLN A 124 8.84 -0.44 10.16
N ASP A 125 9.93 -0.12 9.46
CA ASP A 125 10.92 -1.11 9.01
C ASP A 125 10.32 -2.31 8.26
N GLY A 126 9.29 -2.06 7.47
CA GLY A 126 8.60 -3.07 6.67
C GLY A 126 7.51 -3.84 7.39
N ALA A 127 7.31 -3.63 8.68
CA ALA A 127 6.21 -4.19 9.45
C ALA A 127 5.01 -3.23 9.46
N PHE A 128 3.81 -3.76 9.58
CA PHE A 128 2.57 -2.98 9.54
C PHE A 128 1.70 -3.23 10.75
N VAL A 129 1.11 -2.17 11.27
CA VAL A 129 0.05 -2.23 12.27
C VAL A 129 -1.18 -1.53 11.70
N LEU A 130 -2.26 -2.27 11.57
CA LEU A 130 -3.52 -1.79 11.00
C LEU A 130 -4.59 -1.67 12.08
N ARG A 131 -5.35 -0.60 12.02
CA ARG A 131 -6.59 -0.45 12.76
C ARG A 131 -7.73 -0.23 11.78
N LEU A 132 -8.68 -1.15 11.80
CA LEU A 132 -9.84 -1.13 10.92
C LEU A 132 -11.06 -0.75 11.75
N LEU A 133 -11.71 0.35 11.37
CA LEU A 133 -13.01 0.70 11.93
C LEU A 133 -14.07 -0.10 11.20
N MET A 134 -14.74 -0.99 11.91
CA MET A 134 -15.70 -1.89 11.30
C MET A 134 -17.08 -1.27 11.21
N ARG A 135 -17.85 -1.74 10.23
CA ARG A 135 -19.26 -1.34 10.08
C ARG A 135 -20.11 -1.96 11.19
N PRO A 136 -21.17 -1.27 11.67
CA PRO A 136 -22.01 -1.76 12.77
C PRO A 136 -22.60 -3.15 12.54
N GLN A 137 -22.87 -3.51 11.28
CA GLN A 137 -23.46 -4.79 10.89
C GLN A 137 -22.58 -6.00 11.23
N THR A 138 -21.28 -5.81 11.41
CA THR A 138 -20.35 -6.90 11.73
C THR A 138 -20.35 -7.30 13.20
N GLY A 139 -20.99 -6.50 14.07
CA GLY A 139 -20.96 -6.69 15.53
C GLY A 139 -19.63 -6.34 16.18
N ARG A 140 -18.64 -5.89 15.41
CA ARG A 140 -17.32 -5.47 15.89
C ARG A 140 -17.16 -3.97 15.71
N ARG A 141 -16.50 -3.30 16.66
CA ARG A 141 -16.20 -1.87 16.55
C ARG A 141 -14.94 -1.62 15.73
N HIS A 142 -13.89 -2.35 16.02
CA HIS A 142 -12.62 -2.25 15.31
C HIS A 142 -11.88 -3.59 15.35
N VAL A 143 -10.98 -3.75 14.40
CA VAL A 143 -10.04 -4.87 14.31
C VAL A 143 -8.64 -4.28 14.29
N ILE A 144 -7.74 -4.86 15.07
CA ILE A 144 -6.31 -4.53 15.01
C ILE A 144 -5.61 -5.74 14.42
N ALA A 145 -4.80 -5.50 13.38
CA ALA A 145 -3.98 -6.51 12.74
C ALA A 145 -2.53 -6.05 12.70
N GLU A 146 -1.63 -6.96 13.00
CA GLU A 146 -0.19 -6.71 12.97
C GLU A 146 0.46 -7.70 12.02
N PHE A 147 1.31 -7.18 11.14
CA PHE A 147 2.09 -8.00 10.21
C PHE A 147 3.57 -7.69 10.40
N THR A 148 4.35 -8.72 10.69
CA THR A 148 5.80 -8.58 10.67
C THR A 148 6.29 -8.36 9.25
N ARG A 149 7.50 -7.84 9.10
CA ARG A 149 8.13 -7.70 7.78
C ARG A 149 8.17 -9.03 7.03
N GLU A 150 8.54 -10.10 7.70
CA GLU A 150 8.61 -11.44 7.13
C GLU A 150 7.24 -11.94 6.65
N GLU A 151 6.18 -11.65 7.42
CA GLU A 151 4.82 -11.98 7.02
C GLU A 151 4.38 -11.20 5.77
N VAL A 152 4.72 -9.91 5.69
CA VAL A 152 4.41 -9.09 4.51
C VAL A 152 5.15 -9.60 3.29
N GLU A 153 6.43 -9.92 3.41
CA GLU A 153 7.23 -10.49 2.33
C GLU A 153 6.66 -11.83 1.85
N ALA A 154 6.23 -12.69 2.76
CA ALA A 154 5.56 -13.94 2.44
C ALA A 154 4.24 -13.70 1.69
N MET A 155 3.44 -12.75 2.12
CA MET A 155 2.19 -12.36 1.45
C MET A 155 2.46 -11.87 0.01
N ILE A 156 3.50 -11.10 -0.19
CA ILE A 156 3.91 -10.63 -1.52
C ILE A 156 4.28 -11.82 -2.42
N ALA A 157 5.07 -12.74 -1.93
CA ALA A 157 5.48 -13.93 -2.66
C ALA A 157 4.28 -14.81 -3.04
N GLN A 158 3.37 -15.07 -2.12
CA GLN A 158 2.14 -15.84 -2.36
C GLN A 158 1.22 -15.17 -3.39
N ALA A 159 1.08 -13.86 -3.33
CA ALA A 159 0.24 -13.11 -4.27
C ALA A 159 0.77 -13.22 -5.71
N ARG A 160 2.10 -13.30 -5.87
CA ARG A 160 2.73 -13.53 -7.17
C ARG A 160 2.39 -14.91 -7.72
N ASP A 161 2.58 -15.95 -6.90
CA ASP A 161 2.34 -17.33 -7.31
C ASP A 161 0.87 -17.54 -7.69
N PHE A 162 -0.04 -17.03 -6.89
CA PHE A 162 -1.47 -17.11 -7.17
C PHE A 162 -1.87 -16.47 -8.50
N ARG A 163 -1.27 -15.33 -8.86
CA ARG A 163 -1.54 -14.70 -10.16
C ARG A 163 -0.91 -15.49 -11.32
N GLY A 164 0.24 -16.10 -11.12
CA GLY A 164 0.86 -16.99 -12.08
C GLY A 164 -0.02 -18.21 -12.39
N GLU A 165 -0.66 -18.77 -11.39
CA GLU A 165 -1.59 -19.88 -11.55
C GLU A 165 -2.87 -19.47 -12.28
N ARG A 166 -3.42 -18.29 -11.96
CA ARG A 166 -4.61 -17.77 -12.67
C ARG A 166 -4.35 -17.53 -14.15
N THR A 167 -3.17 -17.09 -14.50
CA THR A 167 -2.80 -16.86 -15.91
C THR A 167 -2.63 -18.17 -16.66
N LYS A 168 -2.23 -19.24 -15.97
CA LYS A 168 -2.09 -20.57 -16.55
C LYS A 168 -3.41 -21.32 -16.71
N THR A 169 -4.42 -20.96 -15.92
CA THR A 169 -5.74 -21.61 -15.93
C THR A 169 -6.77 -20.95 -16.84
N GLN A 170 -6.46 -19.81 -17.41
CA GLN A 170 -7.29 -19.27 -18.48
C GLN A 170 -6.75 -19.83 -19.82
N PRO A 171 -7.40 -20.85 -20.39
CA PRO A 171 -7.15 -21.18 -21.78
C PRO A 171 -7.52 -19.92 -22.56
N GLY A 172 -6.62 -19.47 -23.38
CA GLY A 172 -6.83 -18.28 -24.18
C GLY A 172 -8.17 -18.33 -24.87
N ALA A 173 -8.97 -17.36 -24.56
CA ALA A 173 -10.15 -17.10 -25.36
C ALA A 173 -9.72 -16.49 -26.68
#